data_f0bf4174240f72cdffb2a19b5b0bab6e
#
_entry.id   f0bf4174240f72cdffb2a19b5b0bab6e
#
_cell.length_a   1.000
_cell.length_b   1.000
_cell.length_c   1.000
_cell.angle_alpha   90.00
_cell.angle_beta   90.00
_cell.angle_gamma   90.00
#
_symmetry.space_group_name_H-M   'P 1'
#
loop_
_entity.id
_entity.type
_entity.pdbx_description
1 polymer ?
#
loop_
_entity_poly.entity_id
_entity_poly.type
_entity_poly.pdbx_seq_one_letter_code
_entity_poly.pdbx_strand_id
1 'polypeptide(L)'
;MNRGDSIMLLDLSNVLSEQHKSVDKNVSISMDEFRLRGKTYPVLSKDELHIQVEYAGDQKLRVSGLTNLTIGIPCDRCLEEVPVDFKLDFTREVETKEAGVASDEADQLDENNYIDGYHLDVEKLLYNEILVGWPMKVLCSEDCKGICSVCGQNLNEGTCSCEDTGLDPRMSVIRDVFKNFKEV
;
A
#
# COMPACT_ATOMS: atom_id res chain seq x y z
N MET A 1 15.86 21.14 -5.40
CA MET A 1 16.68 20.37 -4.45
C MET A 1 16.30 18.92 -4.69
N ASN A 2 17.15 18.19 -5.43
CA ASN A 2 16.94 16.78 -5.70
C ASN A 2 17.11 16.01 -4.38
N ARG A 3 16.00 15.52 -3.80
CA ARG A 3 16.07 14.38 -2.89
C ARG A 3 16.34 13.18 -3.78
N GLY A 4 17.58 12.66 -3.72
CA GLY A 4 17.91 11.42 -4.38
C GLY A 4 17.01 10.33 -3.83
N ASP A 5 16.12 9.80 -4.66
CA ASP A 5 15.46 8.54 -4.40
C ASP A 5 16.59 7.50 -4.28
N SER A 6 16.86 7.07 -3.05
CA SER A 6 17.82 6.01 -2.78
C SER A 6 17.14 4.71 -3.22
N ILE A 7 17.21 4.41 -4.52
CA ILE A 7 16.67 3.16 -5.07
C ILE A 7 17.45 2.02 -4.41
N MET A 8 16.74 1.18 -3.67
CA MET A 8 17.33 0.06 -2.96
C MET A 8 17.47 -1.13 -3.92
N LEU A 9 18.62 -1.16 -4.64
CA LEU A 9 18.94 -2.18 -5.62
C LEU A 9 19.77 -3.31 -4.98
N LEU A 10 19.26 -4.53 -5.08
CA LEU A 10 20.00 -5.73 -4.70
C LEU A 10 20.64 -6.35 -5.93
N ASP A 11 21.98 -6.50 -5.91
CA ASP A 11 22.74 -7.14 -6.99
C ASP A 11 22.52 -8.66 -6.99
N LEU A 12 22.04 -9.18 -8.11
CA LEU A 12 21.74 -10.58 -8.36
C LEU A 12 22.78 -11.26 -9.29
N SER A 13 23.87 -10.56 -9.66
CA SER A 13 24.86 -11.08 -10.61
C SER A 13 25.37 -12.46 -10.24
N ASN A 14 25.57 -12.73 -8.96
CA ASN A 14 26.05 -14.01 -8.47
C ASN A 14 25.02 -15.13 -8.60
N VAL A 15 23.74 -14.84 -8.43
CA VAL A 15 22.65 -15.84 -8.53
C VAL A 15 22.37 -16.17 -10.00
N LEU A 16 22.50 -15.18 -10.87
CA LEU A 16 22.27 -15.33 -12.30
C LEU A 16 23.45 -15.99 -13.03
N SER A 17 24.69 -15.74 -12.58
CA SER A 17 25.88 -16.34 -13.18
C SER A 17 26.15 -17.77 -12.72
N GLU A 18 25.79 -18.11 -11.47
CA GLU A 18 26.00 -19.43 -10.89
C GLU A 18 24.66 -19.96 -10.32
N GLN A 19 24.02 -20.88 -11.04
CA GLN A 19 22.67 -21.43 -10.78
C GLN A 19 22.47 -22.08 -9.41
N HIS A 20 23.53 -22.25 -8.61
CA HIS A 20 23.48 -22.85 -7.25
C HIS A 20 23.74 -21.86 -6.14
N LYS A 21 23.90 -20.57 -6.45
CA LYS A 21 24.06 -19.55 -5.43
C LYS A 21 22.71 -18.92 -5.09
N SER A 22 22.51 -18.68 -3.82
CA SER A 22 21.42 -17.87 -3.28
C SER A 22 21.97 -16.60 -2.65
N VAL A 23 21.14 -15.58 -2.63
CA VAL A 23 21.39 -14.36 -1.84
C VAL A 23 20.46 -14.42 -0.65
N ASP A 24 21.01 -14.28 0.54
CA ASP A 24 20.28 -14.21 1.80
C ASP A 24 20.84 -13.00 2.57
N LYS A 25 20.02 -11.99 2.77
CA LYS A 25 20.44 -10.71 3.39
C LYS A 25 19.31 -10.04 4.17
N ASN A 26 19.71 -9.31 5.19
CA ASN A 26 18.85 -8.31 5.82
C ASN A 26 19.13 -6.95 5.17
N VAL A 27 18.07 -6.27 4.78
CA VAL A 27 18.12 -4.99 4.07
C VAL A 27 17.29 -3.97 4.83
N SER A 28 17.89 -2.82 5.14
CA SER A 28 17.17 -1.73 5.80
C SER A 28 16.22 -1.06 4.81
N ILE A 29 14.96 -0.91 5.18
CA ILE A 29 13.95 -0.27 4.34
C ILE A 29 14.13 1.25 4.43
N SER A 30 14.31 1.93 3.29
CA SER A 30 14.50 3.38 3.22
C SER A 30 13.19 4.17 3.11
N MET A 31 12.07 3.50 2.82
CA MET A 31 10.75 4.10 2.63
C MET A 31 10.25 4.75 3.92
N ASP A 32 10.14 6.09 3.95
CA ASP A 32 9.54 6.86 5.06
C ASP A 32 8.09 7.24 4.79
N GLU A 33 7.67 7.18 3.53
CA GLU A 33 6.33 7.54 3.08
C GLU A 33 5.84 6.52 2.04
N PHE A 34 4.61 6.06 2.20
CA PHE A 34 3.92 5.23 1.20
C PHE A 34 2.95 6.08 0.38
N ARG A 35 3.06 6.05 -0.95
CA ARG A 35 2.22 6.87 -1.84
C ARG A 35 1.23 6.00 -2.60
N LEU A 36 -0.07 6.28 -2.43
CA LEU A 36 -1.13 5.55 -3.10
C LEU A 36 -2.19 6.52 -3.65
N ARG A 37 -2.46 6.44 -4.95
CA ARG A 37 -3.51 7.25 -5.63
C ARG A 37 -3.44 8.75 -5.33
N GLY A 38 -2.23 9.31 -5.29
CA GLY A 38 -1.99 10.73 -5.02
C GLY A 38 -2.08 11.14 -3.54
N LYS A 39 -2.28 10.18 -2.63
CA LYS A 39 -2.19 10.38 -1.18
C LYS A 39 -0.87 9.84 -0.66
N THR A 40 -0.36 10.47 0.39
CA THR A 40 0.87 10.08 1.07
C THR A 40 0.54 9.64 2.49
N TYR A 41 1.08 8.51 2.90
CA TYR A 41 0.87 7.88 4.20
C TYR A 41 2.23 7.75 4.89
N PRO A 42 2.40 8.21 6.15
CA PRO A 42 3.65 8.08 6.87
C PRO A 42 3.91 6.61 7.24
N VAL A 43 5.16 6.17 7.11
CA VAL A 43 5.63 4.90 7.66
C VAL A 43 6.06 5.17 9.10
N LEU A 44 5.30 4.68 10.07
CA LEU A 44 5.48 4.94 11.50
C LEU A 44 6.58 4.08 12.11
N SER A 45 6.67 2.82 11.68
CA SER A 45 7.72 1.90 12.06
C SER A 45 8.00 0.91 10.92
N LYS A 46 9.21 0.40 10.89
CA LYS A 46 9.68 -0.59 9.90
C LYS A 46 10.80 -1.42 10.48
N ASP A 47 10.70 -2.73 10.28
CA ASP A 47 11.77 -3.67 10.57
C ASP A 47 12.71 -3.80 9.35
N GLU A 48 13.86 -4.46 9.53
CA GLU A 48 14.67 -4.85 8.38
C GLU A 48 13.93 -5.90 7.55
N LEU A 49 14.04 -5.81 6.23
CA LEU A 49 13.58 -6.84 5.33
C LEU A 49 14.60 -7.98 5.29
N HIS A 50 14.22 -9.17 5.74
CA HIS A 50 14.95 -10.38 5.42
C HIS A 50 14.54 -10.85 4.02
N ILE A 51 15.47 -10.83 3.08
CA ILE A 51 15.23 -11.21 1.68
C ILE A 51 16.13 -12.35 1.26
N GLN A 52 15.53 -13.36 0.65
CA GLN A 52 16.20 -14.50 0.07
C GLN A 52 15.87 -14.60 -1.42
N VAL A 53 16.90 -14.77 -2.26
CA VAL A 53 16.74 -14.92 -3.70
C VAL A 53 17.47 -16.18 -4.15
N GLU A 54 16.76 -17.06 -4.82
CA GLU A 54 17.26 -18.34 -5.32
C GLU A 54 16.94 -18.51 -6.80
N TYR A 55 17.81 -19.21 -7.52
CA TYR A 55 17.52 -19.62 -8.90
C TYR A 55 16.52 -20.77 -8.90
N ALA A 56 15.38 -20.60 -9.59
CA ALA A 56 14.28 -21.56 -9.62
C ALA A 56 14.26 -22.42 -10.91
N GLY A 57 15.21 -22.20 -11.85
CA GLY A 57 15.22 -22.86 -13.18
C GLY A 57 14.50 -22.03 -14.24
N ASP A 58 14.67 -22.38 -15.50
CA ASP A 58 13.98 -21.77 -16.65
C ASP A 58 14.00 -20.23 -16.67
N GLN A 59 15.15 -19.63 -16.34
CA GLN A 59 15.30 -18.17 -16.25
C GLN A 59 14.37 -17.51 -15.21
N LYS A 60 14.01 -18.24 -14.15
CA LYS A 60 13.19 -17.74 -13.05
C LYS A 60 14.00 -17.64 -11.78
N LEU A 61 13.72 -16.59 -11.02
CA LEU A 61 14.19 -16.41 -9.66
C LEU A 61 13.03 -16.52 -8.69
N ARG A 62 13.27 -17.22 -7.60
CA ARG A 62 12.36 -17.22 -6.45
C ARG A 62 12.85 -16.20 -5.46
N VAL A 63 12.01 -15.19 -5.19
CA VAL A 63 12.26 -14.12 -4.24
C VAL A 63 11.33 -14.31 -3.06
N SER A 64 11.88 -14.53 -1.88
CA SER A 64 11.13 -14.61 -0.61
C SER A 64 11.51 -13.46 0.29
N GLY A 65 10.56 -12.88 0.98
CA GLY A 65 10.80 -11.76 1.88
C GLY A 65 9.93 -11.81 3.12
N LEU A 66 10.51 -11.39 4.26
CA LEU A 66 9.84 -11.29 5.54
C LEU A 66 10.17 -9.96 6.19
N THR A 67 9.16 -9.15 6.50
CA THR A 67 9.30 -7.91 7.26
C THR A 67 7.98 -7.49 7.90
N ASN A 68 8.07 -6.60 8.90
CA ASN A 68 6.90 -5.92 9.45
C ASN A 68 7.09 -4.41 9.28
N LEU A 69 6.03 -3.72 8.98
CA LEU A 69 5.99 -2.28 8.95
C LEU A 69 4.62 -1.77 9.39
N THR A 70 4.59 -0.56 9.95
CA THR A 70 3.35 0.08 10.38
C THR A 70 3.17 1.37 9.59
N ILE A 71 2.01 1.54 8.95
CA ILE A 71 1.67 2.73 8.18
C ILE A 71 0.54 3.49 8.89
N GLY A 72 0.68 4.80 9.00
CA GLY A 72 -0.37 5.69 9.49
C GLY A 72 -1.43 5.91 8.39
N ILE A 73 -2.61 5.32 8.56
CA ILE A 73 -3.70 5.44 7.59
C ILE A 73 -4.86 6.18 8.25
N PRO A 74 -5.42 7.23 7.61
CA PRO A 74 -6.56 7.93 8.18
C PRO A 74 -7.77 7.02 8.33
N CYS A 75 -8.46 7.13 9.47
CA CYS A 75 -9.75 6.50 9.69
C CYS A 75 -10.76 6.96 8.64
N ASP A 76 -11.49 6.03 8.04
CA ASP A 76 -12.48 6.32 6.98
C ASP A 76 -13.70 7.13 7.46
N ARG A 77 -13.86 7.28 8.80
CA ARG A 77 -14.98 8.02 9.40
C ARG A 77 -14.56 9.34 10.04
N CYS A 78 -13.49 9.36 10.84
CA CYS A 78 -13.10 10.55 11.60
C CYS A 78 -11.82 11.20 11.12
N LEU A 79 -11.11 10.59 10.15
CA LEU A 79 -9.87 11.05 9.53
C LEU A 79 -8.66 11.08 10.48
N GLU A 80 -8.79 10.61 11.72
CA GLU A 80 -7.65 10.44 12.62
C GLU A 80 -6.71 9.36 12.12
N GLU A 81 -5.41 9.57 12.31
CA GLU A 81 -4.39 8.61 11.92
C GLU A 81 -4.50 7.34 12.77
N VAL A 82 -4.56 6.21 12.10
CA VAL A 82 -4.62 4.87 12.70
C VAL A 82 -3.37 4.13 12.30
N PRO A 83 -2.56 3.62 13.24
CA PRO A 83 -1.45 2.73 12.93
C PRO A 83 -2.00 1.39 12.43
N VAL A 84 -1.60 1.01 11.21
CA VAL A 84 -1.98 -0.25 10.59
C VAL A 84 -0.73 -1.08 10.36
N ASP A 85 -0.69 -2.28 10.93
CA ASP A 85 0.43 -3.20 10.83
C ASP A 85 0.32 -4.05 9.57
N PHE A 86 1.40 -4.04 8.78
CA PHE A 86 1.60 -4.89 7.62
C PHE A 86 2.66 -5.95 7.97
N LYS A 87 2.22 -7.20 8.02
CA LYS A 87 3.10 -8.37 8.15
C LYS A 87 3.29 -8.95 6.77
N LEU A 88 4.42 -8.63 6.16
CA LEU A 88 4.74 -9.08 4.82
C LEU A 88 5.56 -10.37 4.91
N ASP A 89 4.95 -11.46 4.46
CA ASP A 89 5.57 -12.78 4.29
C ASP A 89 5.17 -13.26 2.90
N PHE A 90 6.10 -13.20 1.96
CA PHE A 90 5.80 -13.46 0.57
C PHE A 90 6.88 -14.29 -0.11
N THR A 91 6.45 -15.02 -1.12
CA THR A 91 7.32 -15.70 -2.07
C THR A 91 6.80 -15.45 -3.48
N ARG A 92 7.67 -14.93 -4.36
CA ARG A 92 7.36 -14.61 -5.76
C ARG A 92 8.33 -15.31 -6.69
N GLU A 93 7.82 -15.78 -7.83
CA GLU A 93 8.66 -16.23 -8.95
C GLU A 93 8.66 -15.11 -10.00
N VAL A 94 9.84 -14.64 -10.33
CA VAL A 94 10.05 -13.55 -11.29
C VAL A 94 10.90 -14.05 -12.44
N GLU A 95 10.44 -13.78 -13.66
CA GLU A 95 11.20 -14.13 -14.88
C GLU A 95 12.34 -13.13 -15.07
N THR A 96 13.53 -13.65 -15.34
CA THR A 96 14.68 -12.84 -15.71
C THR A 96 14.71 -12.71 -17.22
N LYS A 97 14.63 -11.48 -17.72
CA LYS A 97 14.82 -11.23 -19.16
C LYS A 97 16.31 -11.17 -19.47
N GLU A 98 16.73 -11.76 -20.57
CA GLU A 98 18.11 -11.63 -21.03
C GLU A 98 18.46 -10.15 -21.25
N ALA A 99 19.59 -9.72 -20.69
CA ALA A 99 20.10 -8.37 -20.90
C ALA A 99 20.32 -8.15 -22.41
N GLY A 100 19.46 -7.37 -23.05
CA GLY A 100 19.60 -7.01 -24.47
C GLY A 100 18.35 -7.19 -25.35
N VAL A 101 17.27 -7.78 -24.81
CA VAL A 101 15.98 -7.74 -25.50
C VAL A 101 15.33 -6.40 -25.13
N ALA A 102 15.19 -5.54 -26.14
CA ALA A 102 14.45 -4.28 -25.96
C ALA A 102 13.05 -4.61 -25.44
N SER A 103 12.73 -4.10 -24.25
CA SER A 103 11.40 -4.25 -23.69
C SER A 103 10.40 -3.56 -24.63
N ASP A 104 9.44 -4.31 -25.17
CA ASP A 104 8.31 -3.73 -25.86
C ASP A 104 7.56 -2.78 -24.89
N GLU A 105 6.90 -1.73 -25.41
CA GLU A 105 6.16 -0.76 -24.58
C GLU A 105 5.15 -1.43 -23.63
N ALA A 106 4.68 -2.63 -23.96
CA ALA A 106 3.82 -3.45 -23.13
C ALA A 106 4.53 -3.97 -21.85
N ASP A 107 5.84 -4.18 -21.88
CA ASP A 107 6.64 -4.66 -20.74
C ASP A 107 6.89 -3.57 -19.70
N GLN A 108 6.81 -2.30 -20.08
CA GLN A 108 6.92 -1.16 -19.13
C GLN A 108 5.65 -0.99 -18.28
N LEU A 109 4.54 -1.59 -18.72
CA LEU A 109 3.26 -1.63 -18.02
C LEU A 109 3.14 -2.83 -17.05
N ASP A 110 4.10 -3.75 -17.07
CA ASP A 110 4.11 -4.87 -16.14
C ASP A 110 4.57 -4.39 -14.75
N GLU A 111 3.58 -4.08 -13.91
CA GLU A 111 3.77 -3.64 -12.52
C GLU A 111 4.54 -4.67 -11.67
N ASN A 112 4.67 -5.91 -12.16
CA ASN A 112 5.37 -7.00 -11.49
C ASN A 112 6.83 -7.13 -11.87
N ASN A 113 7.36 -6.27 -12.74
CA ASN A 113 8.77 -6.32 -13.12
C ASN A 113 9.64 -5.56 -12.10
N TYR A 114 10.11 -6.28 -11.08
CA TYR A 114 11.03 -5.75 -10.06
C TYR A 114 12.50 -5.92 -10.42
N ILE A 115 12.81 -6.56 -11.53
CA ILE A 115 14.18 -6.86 -11.96
C ILE A 115 14.52 -5.99 -13.15
N ASP A 116 15.60 -5.20 -13.01
CA ASP A 116 16.22 -4.43 -14.07
C ASP A 116 17.64 -4.93 -14.29
N GLY A 117 17.85 -5.68 -15.38
CA GLY A 117 19.09 -6.37 -15.68
C GLY A 117 19.50 -7.33 -14.56
N TYR A 118 20.56 -7.01 -13.83
CA TYR A 118 21.07 -7.82 -12.71
C TYR A 118 20.67 -7.30 -11.33
N HIS A 119 19.74 -6.35 -11.27
CA HIS A 119 19.34 -5.71 -10.01
C HIS A 119 17.87 -5.96 -9.72
N LEU A 120 17.57 -6.30 -8.46
CA LEU A 120 16.23 -6.35 -7.93
C LEU A 120 15.92 -5.03 -7.23
N ASP A 121 14.86 -4.37 -7.66
CA ASP A 121 14.32 -3.18 -6.99
C ASP A 121 13.44 -3.63 -5.80
N VAL A 122 14.04 -3.59 -4.63
CA VAL A 122 13.41 -4.03 -3.38
C VAL A 122 12.28 -3.09 -2.97
N GLU A 123 12.42 -1.80 -3.25
CA GLU A 123 11.40 -0.80 -2.91
C GLU A 123 10.12 -1.00 -3.71
N LYS A 124 10.26 -1.26 -5.02
CA LYS A 124 9.14 -1.57 -5.91
C LYS A 124 8.46 -2.89 -5.51
N LEU A 125 9.24 -3.91 -5.14
CA LEU A 125 8.71 -5.17 -4.64
C LEU A 125 7.88 -4.97 -3.37
N LEU A 126 8.43 -4.26 -2.36
CA LEU A 126 7.72 -3.96 -1.12
C LEU A 126 6.46 -3.12 -1.36
N TYR A 127 6.54 -2.13 -2.26
CA TYR A 127 5.40 -1.32 -2.64
C TYR A 127 4.22 -2.19 -3.10
N ASN A 128 4.49 -3.17 -3.97
CA ASN A 128 3.45 -4.05 -4.49
C ASN A 128 2.92 -5.02 -3.42
N GLU A 129 3.77 -5.53 -2.53
CA GLU A 129 3.32 -6.39 -1.42
C GLU A 129 2.43 -5.62 -0.43
N ILE A 130 2.76 -4.36 -0.15
CA ILE A 130 1.90 -3.47 0.65
C ILE A 130 0.55 -3.24 -0.05
N LEU A 131 0.54 -3.03 -1.37
CA LEU A 131 -0.70 -2.86 -2.14
C LEU A 131 -1.60 -4.08 -2.08
N VAL A 132 -1.04 -5.29 -2.17
CA VAL A 132 -1.80 -6.55 -2.06
C VAL A 132 -2.43 -6.67 -0.68
N GLY A 133 -1.72 -6.26 0.38
CA GLY A 133 -2.20 -6.27 1.76
C GLY A 133 -3.01 -5.04 2.17
N TRP A 134 -3.27 -4.09 1.25
CA TRP A 134 -3.92 -2.83 1.61
C TRP A 134 -5.34 -3.04 2.13
N PRO A 135 -5.69 -2.52 3.33
CA PRO A 135 -7.00 -2.72 3.91
C PRO A 135 -8.09 -1.99 3.11
N MET A 136 -9.22 -2.65 2.92
CA MET A 136 -10.38 -2.03 2.26
C MET A 136 -11.05 -0.96 3.14
N LYS A 137 -10.88 -1.06 4.46
CA LYS A 137 -11.48 -0.14 5.42
C LYS A 137 -10.60 -0.02 6.66
N VAL A 138 -10.36 1.22 7.09
CA VAL A 138 -9.61 1.53 8.31
C VAL A 138 -10.52 2.31 9.27
N LEU A 139 -10.63 1.86 10.51
CA LEU A 139 -11.37 2.54 11.57
C LEU A 139 -10.51 2.68 12.82
N CYS A 140 -10.58 3.82 13.49
CA CYS A 140 -9.92 4.03 14.77
C CYS A 140 -10.56 3.18 15.90
N SER A 141 -11.87 2.91 15.79
CA SER A 141 -12.64 1.99 16.63
C SER A 141 -13.87 1.50 15.86
N GLU A 142 -14.42 0.35 16.25
CA GLU A 142 -15.66 -0.18 15.65
C GLU A 142 -16.83 0.79 15.81
N ASP A 143 -16.90 1.46 16.96
CA ASP A 143 -17.94 2.43 17.31
C ASP A 143 -17.61 3.87 16.89
N CYS A 144 -16.63 4.07 16.01
CA CYS A 144 -16.26 5.40 15.54
C CYS A 144 -17.48 6.15 14.98
N LYS A 145 -17.78 7.30 15.58
CA LYS A 145 -18.92 8.15 15.20
C LYS A 145 -18.64 9.00 13.95
N GLY A 146 -17.36 9.14 13.59
CA GLY A 146 -16.93 9.93 12.45
C GLY A 146 -16.89 11.43 12.74
N ILE A 147 -16.97 12.19 11.64
CA ILE A 147 -16.99 13.66 11.68
C ILE A 147 -18.41 14.17 11.37
N CYS A 148 -18.76 15.32 11.91
CA CYS A 148 -19.98 16.01 11.55
C CYS A 148 -19.94 16.44 10.08
N SER A 149 -20.97 16.12 9.31
CA SER A 149 -21.06 16.46 7.87
C SER A 149 -21.19 17.96 7.61
N VAL A 150 -21.55 18.75 8.62
CA VAL A 150 -21.77 20.20 8.51
C VAL A 150 -20.54 21.00 8.93
N CYS A 151 -19.97 20.72 10.10
CA CYS A 151 -18.88 21.52 10.65
C CYS A 151 -17.52 20.81 10.70
N GLY A 152 -17.47 19.49 10.37
CA GLY A 152 -16.23 18.70 10.40
C GLY A 152 -15.75 18.31 11.80
N GLN A 153 -16.48 18.62 12.86
CA GLN A 153 -16.07 18.27 14.22
C GLN A 153 -16.03 16.74 14.40
N ASN A 154 -14.99 16.23 15.03
CA ASN A 154 -14.88 14.83 15.40
C ASN A 154 -15.92 14.48 16.48
N LEU A 155 -16.87 13.63 16.11
CA LEU A 155 -17.97 13.22 17.00
C LEU A 155 -17.56 12.19 18.05
N ASN A 156 -16.34 11.67 17.99
CA ASN A 156 -15.78 10.82 19.04
C ASN A 156 -15.33 11.66 20.25
N GLU A 157 -14.91 12.92 20.03
CA GLU A 157 -14.42 13.82 21.06
C GLU A 157 -15.52 14.66 21.71
N GLY A 158 -16.66 14.81 21.03
CA GLY A 158 -17.77 15.60 21.55
C GLY A 158 -18.94 15.71 20.59
N THR A 159 -20.00 16.39 21.03
CA THR A 159 -21.18 16.67 20.22
C THR A 159 -21.10 18.08 19.64
N CYS A 160 -21.54 18.27 18.42
CA CYS A 160 -21.73 19.58 17.82
C CYS A 160 -23.21 20.03 17.96
N SER A 161 -23.43 21.34 17.84
CA SER A 161 -24.78 21.94 17.84
C SER A 161 -25.40 22.08 16.45
N CYS A 162 -24.79 21.46 15.43
CA CYS A 162 -25.31 21.46 14.08
C CYS A 162 -26.59 20.61 14.02
N GLU A 163 -27.65 21.17 13.42
CA GLU A 163 -28.80 20.36 13.06
C GLU A 163 -28.36 19.36 11.98
N ASP A 164 -28.65 18.07 12.22
CA ASP A 164 -28.38 17.02 11.24
C ASP A 164 -29.32 17.20 10.05
N THR A 165 -28.92 18.07 9.15
CA THR A 165 -29.60 18.23 7.85
C THR A 165 -29.20 17.13 6.89
N GLY A 166 -28.62 16.03 7.39
CA GLY A 166 -27.98 14.91 6.67
C GLY A 166 -28.79 14.16 5.64
N LEU A 167 -29.83 14.78 5.11
CA LEU A 167 -30.55 14.31 3.95
C LEU A 167 -30.10 15.14 2.74
N ASP A 168 -29.54 14.46 1.76
CA ASP A 168 -29.25 15.05 0.45
C ASP A 168 -30.46 15.93 0.03
N PRO A 169 -30.25 17.22 -0.32
CA PRO A 169 -31.32 18.10 -0.76
C PRO A 169 -32.20 17.49 -1.87
N ARG A 170 -31.63 16.56 -2.66
CA ARG A 170 -32.35 15.80 -3.69
C ARG A 170 -33.39 14.84 -3.11
N MET A 171 -33.21 14.42 -1.86
CA MET A 171 -34.14 13.52 -1.15
C MET A 171 -35.23 14.28 -0.41
N SER A 172 -35.20 15.61 -0.37
CA SER A 172 -36.22 16.43 0.28
C SER A 172 -37.62 16.20 -0.33
N VAL A 173 -37.71 16.07 -1.64
CA VAL A 173 -38.95 15.82 -2.38
C VAL A 173 -39.53 14.45 -2.00
N ILE A 174 -38.70 13.44 -1.86
CA ILE A 174 -39.12 12.07 -1.46
C ILE A 174 -39.64 12.10 -0.03
N ARG A 175 -39.00 12.83 0.87
CA ARG A 175 -39.45 12.96 2.28
C ARG A 175 -40.81 13.65 2.40
N ASP A 176 -41.02 14.69 1.60
CA ASP A 176 -42.29 15.40 1.61
C ASP A 176 -43.44 14.52 1.08
N VAL A 177 -43.17 13.67 0.09
CA VAL A 177 -44.13 12.64 -0.36
C VAL A 177 -44.42 11.66 0.76
N PHE A 178 -43.43 11.13 1.49
CA PHE A 178 -43.67 10.18 2.59
C PHE A 178 -44.37 10.80 3.82
N LYS A 179 -44.15 12.09 4.10
CA LYS A 179 -44.90 12.81 5.16
C LYS A 179 -46.40 12.86 4.84
N ASN A 180 -46.74 13.13 3.58
CA ASN A 180 -48.10 13.24 3.13
C ASN A 180 -48.84 11.88 3.06
N PHE A 181 -48.09 10.74 3.02
CA PHE A 181 -48.68 9.39 3.09
C PHE A 181 -49.05 8.94 4.51
N LYS A 182 -48.62 9.63 5.57
CA LYS A 182 -48.92 9.27 6.97
C LYS A 182 -50.19 9.95 7.51
N GLU A 183 -50.87 10.77 6.73
CA GLU A 183 -52.06 11.52 7.11
C GLU A 183 -53.35 10.97 6.48
N VAL A 184 -53.38 9.66 6.10
CA VAL A 184 -54.58 8.99 5.65
C VAL A 184 -54.92 7.81 6.58
#